data_c2f3ddb0c6e0abcd4c8a40986278317c
#
_entry.id   c2f3ddb0c6e0abcd4c8a40986278317c
#
_cell.length_a   1.000
_cell.length_b   1.000
_cell.length_c   1.000
_cell.angle_alpha   90.00
_cell.angle_beta   90.00
_cell.angle_gamma   90.00
#
_symmetry.space_group_name_H-M   'P 1'
#
loop_
_entity.id
_entity.type
_entity.pdbx_description
1 polymer ?
#
loop_
_entity_poly.entity_id
_entity_poly.type
_entity_poly.pdbx_seq_one_letter_code
_entity_poly.pdbx_strand_id
1 'polypeptide(L)'
;MSRSFGECPSCSCRMRIETMSCWQCGTKVTGQISIPLVARLPDEQAAFVEAFLLGNGSLSQVQKELGFSYPKAGRWLDETITALRAESDA
;
A
#
# COMPACT_ATOMS: atom_id res chain seq x y z
N MET A 1 2.58 8.97 -12.52
CA MET A 1 1.93 7.66 -12.44
C MET A 1 2.48 6.87 -11.28
N SER A 2 1.61 6.42 -10.40
CA SER A 2 2.04 5.72 -9.21
C SER A 2 2.36 4.26 -9.53
N ARG A 3 3.29 3.71 -8.78
CA ARG A 3 3.80 2.37 -8.99
C ARG A 3 3.77 1.61 -7.68
N SER A 4 3.46 0.33 -7.74
CA SER A 4 3.49 -0.52 -6.56
C SER A 4 4.93 -0.72 -6.09
N PHE A 5 5.14 -0.62 -4.78
CA PHE A 5 6.46 -0.80 -4.17
C PHE A 5 7.09 -2.15 -4.53
N GLY A 6 6.27 -3.20 -4.57
CA GLY A 6 6.77 -4.55 -4.81
C GLY A 6 6.75 -5.00 -6.26
N GLU A 7 6.54 -4.09 -7.23
CA GLU A 7 6.46 -4.44 -8.63
C GLU A 7 7.77 -4.13 -9.34
N CYS A 8 8.27 -5.11 -10.10
CA CYS A 8 9.51 -4.93 -10.84
C CYS A 8 9.30 -3.95 -12.01
N PRO A 9 10.12 -2.89 -12.11
CA PRO A 9 9.97 -1.94 -13.22
C PRO A 9 10.35 -2.52 -14.58
N SER A 10 11.03 -3.65 -14.61
CA SER A 10 11.43 -4.28 -15.89
C SER A 10 10.40 -5.26 -16.41
N CYS A 11 9.88 -6.14 -15.55
CA CYS A 11 9.03 -7.25 -16.01
C CYS A 11 7.66 -7.29 -15.32
N SER A 12 7.39 -6.38 -14.41
CA SER A 12 6.12 -6.27 -13.67
C SER A 12 5.82 -7.45 -12.74
N CYS A 13 6.75 -8.38 -12.58
CA CYS A 13 6.60 -9.45 -11.61
C CYS A 13 6.83 -8.92 -10.20
N ARG A 14 6.47 -9.71 -9.23
CA ARG A 14 6.65 -9.32 -7.82
C ARG A 14 8.12 -9.34 -7.44
N MET A 15 8.50 -8.36 -6.66
CA MET A 15 9.82 -8.31 -6.05
C MET A 15 9.73 -8.73 -4.59
N ARG A 16 10.88 -9.11 -4.04
CA ARG A 16 11.00 -9.41 -2.62
C ARG A 16 12.10 -8.53 -2.04
N ILE A 17 12.06 -8.37 -0.73
CA ILE A 17 13.09 -7.63 -0.04
C ILE A 17 14.20 -8.60 0.32
N GLU A 18 15.42 -8.34 -0.12
CA GLU A 18 16.57 -9.16 0.25
C GLU A 18 17.34 -8.61 1.41
N THR A 19 17.46 -7.30 1.49
CA THR A 19 18.27 -6.67 2.53
C THR A 19 17.57 -5.43 3.05
N MET A 20 17.53 -5.31 4.36
CA MET A 20 17.12 -4.07 5.02
C MET A 20 18.27 -3.61 5.90
N SER A 21 18.46 -2.32 6.01
CA SER A 21 19.48 -1.76 6.89
C SER A 21 18.86 -0.72 7.81
N CYS A 22 19.37 -0.68 9.05
CA CYS A 22 18.98 0.36 9.98
C CYS A 22 19.78 1.62 9.65
N TRP A 23 19.05 2.69 9.32
CA TRP A 23 19.72 3.93 8.94
C TRP A 23 20.36 4.64 10.15
N GLN A 24 20.03 4.22 11.36
CA GLN A 24 20.64 4.79 12.56
C GLN A 24 21.94 4.08 12.96
N CYS A 25 21.96 2.76 12.99
CA CYS A 25 23.13 2.00 13.45
C CYS A 25 23.79 1.17 12.36
N GLY A 26 23.20 1.09 11.19
CA GLY A 26 23.79 0.38 10.05
C GLY A 26 23.62 -1.13 10.08
N THR A 27 22.93 -1.67 11.08
CA THR A 27 22.68 -3.12 11.13
C THR A 27 21.93 -3.54 9.87
N LYS A 28 22.38 -4.63 9.25
CA LYS A 28 21.74 -5.16 8.04
C LYS A 28 21.12 -6.51 8.31
N VAL A 29 19.92 -6.71 7.76
CA VAL A 29 19.21 -7.98 7.81
C VAL A 29 19.03 -8.45 6.38
N THR A 30 19.52 -9.65 6.08
CA THR A 30 19.46 -10.22 4.73
C THR A 30 18.71 -11.54 4.78
N GLY A 31 17.89 -11.79 3.77
CA GLY A 31 17.12 -13.01 3.66
C GLY A 31 15.96 -12.82 2.72
N GLN A 32 15.01 -13.75 2.77
CA GLN A 32 13.78 -13.63 1.99
C GLN A 32 12.71 -13.01 2.88
N ILE A 33 12.50 -11.72 2.69
CA ILE A 33 11.57 -10.94 3.52
C ILE A 33 10.32 -10.67 2.71
N SER A 34 9.18 -11.11 3.23
CA SER A 34 7.89 -10.92 2.56
C SER A 34 7.46 -9.47 2.61
N ILE A 35 6.83 -9.01 1.52
CA ILE A 35 6.22 -7.69 1.45
C ILE A 35 4.74 -7.83 1.83
N PRO A 36 4.25 -7.10 2.84
CA PRO A 36 2.83 -7.13 3.19
C PRO A 36 1.96 -6.71 2.00
N LEU A 37 0.72 -7.24 1.95
CA LEU A 37 -0.19 -6.94 0.84
C LEU A 37 -0.41 -5.45 0.65
N VAL A 38 -0.58 -4.71 1.73
CA VAL A 38 -0.82 -3.26 1.65
C VAL A 38 0.36 -2.56 0.99
N ALA A 39 1.58 -3.01 1.25
CA ALA A 39 2.77 -2.40 0.66
C ALA A 39 2.88 -2.67 -0.85
N ARG A 40 2.12 -3.60 -1.37
CA ARG A 40 2.08 -3.89 -2.82
C ARG A 40 1.11 -3.01 -3.58
N LEU A 41 0.28 -2.27 -2.86
CA LEU A 41 -0.64 -1.33 -3.50
C LEU A 41 0.13 -0.13 -4.04
N PRO A 42 -0.40 0.52 -5.09
CA PRO A 42 0.14 1.82 -5.51
C PRO A 42 0.13 2.81 -4.35
N ASP A 43 1.05 3.77 -4.38
CA ASP A 43 1.24 4.70 -3.27
C ASP A 43 -0.04 5.40 -2.84
N GLU A 44 -0.87 5.81 -3.79
CA GLU A 44 -2.12 6.50 -3.48
C GLU A 44 -3.10 5.61 -2.73
N GLN A 45 -3.18 4.34 -3.12
CA GLN A 45 -4.07 3.40 -2.45
C GLN A 45 -3.54 3.03 -1.08
N ALA A 46 -2.23 2.89 -0.94
CA ALA A 46 -1.62 2.65 0.37
C ALA A 46 -1.89 3.82 1.32
N ALA A 47 -1.76 5.04 0.83
CA ALA A 47 -2.07 6.23 1.63
C ALA A 47 -3.55 6.28 2.03
N PHE A 48 -4.44 5.85 1.13
CA PHE A 48 -5.86 5.76 1.44
C PHE A 48 -6.11 4.77 2.56
N VAL A 49 -5.47 3.58 2.52
CA VAL A 49 -5.63 2.58 3.58
C VAL A 49 -5.16 3.13 4.92
N GLU A 50 -4.03 3.81 4.93
CA GLU A 50 -3.52 4.41 6.17
C GLU A 50 -4.50 5.44 6.73
N ALA A 51 -5.01 6.33 5.89
CA ALA A 51 -5.97 7.34 6.32
C ALA A 51 -7.25 6.71 6.84
N PHE A 52 -7.71 5.65 6.17
CA PHE A 52 -8.92 4.93 6.57
C PHE A 52 -8.75 4.30 7.96
N LEU A 53 -7.63 3.63 8.19
CA LEU A 53 -7.37 2.99 9.47
C LEU A 53 -7.12 4.01 10.58
N LEU A 54 -6.39 5.07 10.30
CA LEU A 54 -6.15 6.13 11.28
C LEU A 54 -7.44 6.85 11.66
N GLY A 55 -8.41 6.86 10.74
CA GLY A 55 -9.73 7.41 11.01
C GLY A 55 -10.71 6.40 11.58
N ASN A 56 -10.22 5.30 12.15
CA ASN A 56 -11.03 4.24 12.76
C ASN A 56 -12.04 3.62 11.78
N GLY A 57 -11.68 3.53 10.51
CA GLY A 57 -12.55 2.96 9.50
C GLY A 57 -13.67 3.90 9.05
N SER A 58 -13.52 5.19 9.26
CA SER A 58 -14.53 6.18 8.90
C SER A 58 -14.21 6.83 7.57
N LEU A 59 -15.12 6.72 6.60
CA LEU A 59 -14.97 7.41 5.32
C LEU A 59 -15.06 8.92 5.49
N SER A 60 -15.77 9.40 6.51
CA SER A 60 -15.85 10.83 6.82
C SER A 60 -14.47 11.40 7.15
N GLN A 61 -13.69 10.66 7.90
CA GLN A 61 -12.33 11.08 8.23
C GLN A 61 -11.43 11.07 7.00
N VAL A 62 -11.57 10.06 6.13
CA VAL A 62 -10.83 10.00 4.89
C VAL A 62 -11.13 11.21 4.00
N GLN A 63 -12.41 11.61 3.94
CA GLN A 63 -12.80 12.81 3.20
C GLN A 63 -12.03 14.04 3.68
N LYS A 64 -11.92 14.21 4.98
CA LYS A 64 -11.20 15.35 5.56
C LYS A 64 -9.72 15.29 5.31
N GLU A 65 -9.13 14.10 5.48
CA GLU A 65 -7.68 13.94 5.35
C GLU A 65 -7.20 14.08 3.90
N LEU A 66 -7.95 13.51 2.96
CA LEU A 66 -7.53 13.46 1.57
C LEU A 66 -8.28 14.44 0.66
N GLY A 67 -9.25 15.16 1.19
CA GLY A 67 -10.02 16.10 0.40
C GLY A 67 -10.95 15.45 -0.62
N PHE A 68 -11.38 14.23 -0.36
CA PHE A 68 -12.28 13.50 -1.27
C PHE A 68 -13.75 13.85 -1.01
N SER A 69 -14.57 13.77 -2.05
CA SER A 69 -16.02 13.73 -1.86
C SER A 69 -16.41 12.37 -1.31
N TYR A 70 -17.60 12.27 -0.70
CA TYR A 70 -18.06 10.99 -0.15
C TYR A 70 -18.17 9.90 -1.24
N PRO A 71 -18.77 10.16 -2.41
CA PRO A 71 -18.81 9.14 -3.46
C PRO A 71 -17.43 8.71 -3.95
N LYS A 72 -16.48 9.64 -4.01
CA LYS A 72 -15.11 9.31 -4.41
C LYS A 72 -14.44 8.43 -3.36
N ALA A 73 -14.63 8.73 -2.08
CA ALA A 73 -14.06 7.92 -1.01
C ALA A 73 -14.61 6.50 -1.05
N GLY A 74 -15.90 6.35 -1.29
CA GLY A 74 -16.53 5.03 -1.40
C GLY A 74 -15.99 4.22 -2.57
N ARG A 75 -15.80 4.86 -3.73
CA ARG A 75 -15.22 4.18 -4.90
C ARG A 75 -13.78 3.75 -4.64
N TRP A 76 -13.00 4.61 -4.01
CA TRP A 76 -11.62 4.27 -3.68
C TRP A 76 -11.54 3.10 -2.73
N LEU A 77 -12.46 3.05 -1.76
CA LEU A 77 -12.51 1.91 -0.84
C LEU A 77 -12.77 0.61 -1.61
N ASP A 78 -13.75 0.60 -2.51
CA ASP A 78 -14.07 -0.58 -3.30
C ASP A 78 -12.92 -0.99 -4.21
N GLU A 79 -12.30 -0.03 -4.88
CA GLU A 79 -11.17 -0.30 -5.76
C GLU A 79 -9.96 -0.82 -4.98
N THR A 80 -9.73 -0.29 -3.79
CA THR A 80 -8.62 -0.73 -2.93
C THR A 80 -8.85 -2.14 -2.43
N ILE A 81 -10.08 -2.48 -2.03
CA ILE A 81 -10.43 -3.83 -1.63
C ILE A 81 -10.21 -4.80 -2.79
N THR A 82 -10.62 -4.42 -3.99
CA THR A 82 -10.42 -5.25 -5.18
C THR A 82 -8.94 -5.48 -5.46
N ALA A 83 -8.14 -4.43 -5.34
CA ALA A 83 -6.70 -4.53 -5.55
C ALA A 83 -6.04 -5.44 -4.50
N LEU A 84 -6.44 -5.33 -3.23
CA LEU A 84 -5.92 -6.20 -2.18
C LEU A 84 -6.28 -7.66 -2.42
N ARG A 85 -7.50 -7.93 -2.87
CA ARG A 85 -7.92 -9.31 -3.17
C ARG A 85 -7.11 -9.88 -4.33
N ALA A 86 -6.85 -9.09 -5.34
CA ALA A 86 -6.03 -9.52 -6.47
C ALA A 86 -4.61 -9.87 -6.02
N GLU A 87 -4.02 -9.07 -5.14
CA GLU A 87 -2.70 -9.36 -4.59
C GLU A 87 -2.71 -10.61 -3.71
N SER A 88 -3.80 -10.82 -2.98
CA SER A 88 -3.93 -11.99 -2.11
C SER A 88 -4.02 -13.28 -2.93
N ASP A 89 -4.66 -13.24 -4.09
CA ASP A 89 -4.88 -14.41 -4.94
C ASP A 89 -3.68 -14.75 -5.82
N ALA A 90 -2.72 -13.87 -5.93
CA ALA A 90 -1.59 -14.04 -6.83
C ALA A 90 -0.45 -14.88 -6.22
#